data_97b04354fb913d889f252c0817c7f417
#
_entry.id   97b04354fb913d889f252c0817c7f417
#
_cell.length_a   1.000
_cell.length_b   1.000
_cell.length_c   1.000
_cell.angle_alpha   90.00
_cell.angle_beta   90.00
_cell.angle_gamma   90.00
#
_symmetry.space_group_name_H-M   'P 1'
#
loop_
_entity.id
_entity.type
_entity.pdbx_description
1 polymer ?
#
loop_
_entity_poly.entity_id
_entity_poly.type
_entity_poly.pdbx_seq_one_letter_code
_entity_poly.pdbx_strand_id
1 'polypeptide(L)'
;MPINLVVKEAPAKTGKRFTAIFRIHKGGKVIKITHFGQRNPKQGTYIDHGDKKKRDAYRARHKKDLDTKDFKRAGYLSYFILWGDSTSLKQNIENYKKKFNLD
;
A
#
# COMPACT_ATOMS: atom_id res chain seq x y z
N MET A 1 18.82 0.18 -11.76
CA MET A 1 18.53 0.70 -10.42
C MET A 1 17.08 0.41 -10.07
N PRO A 2 16.78 0.04 -8.82
CA PRO A 2 15.39 -0.23 -8.44
C PRO A 2 14.55 1.06 -8.42
N ILE A 3 13.27 0.88 -8.68
CA ILE A 3 12.30 1.97 -8.52
C ILE A 3 12.24 2.34 -7.03
N ASN A 4 12.21 3.63 -6.74
CA ASN A 4 12.10 4.13 -5.37
C ASN A 4 10.63 4.33 -4.99
N LEU A 5 10.26 3.90 -3.79
CA LEU A 5 8.92 4.08 -3.24
C LEU A 5 8.99 4.88 -1.94
N VAL A 6 8.18 5.93 -1.85
CA VAL A 6 7.94 6.68 -0.62
C VAL A 6 6.45 6.67 -0.35
N VAL A 7 6.06 6.34 0.88
CA VAL A 7 4.66 6.36 1.32
C VAL A 7 4.52 7.45 2.39
N LYS A 8 3.53 8.31 2.21
CA LYS A 8 3.23 9.40 3.16
C LYS A 8 1.72 9.59 3.28
N GLU A 9 1.28 10.42 4.22
CA GLU A 9 -0.13 10.77 4.33
C GLU A 9 -0.62 11.45 3.06
N ALA A 10 -1.81 11.08 2.60
CA ALA A 10 -2.43 11.72 1.45
C ALA A 10 -3.01 13.08 1.83
N PRO A 11 -3.03 14.05 0.91
CA PRO A 11 -3.73 15.30 1.14
C PRO A 11 -5.21 15.06 1.43
N ALA A 12 -5.79 15.85 2.36
CA ALA A 12 -7.19 15.69 2.79
C ALA A 12 -8.16 15.72 1.62
N LYS A 13 -7.89 16.55 0.63
CA LYS A 13 -8.75 16.70 -0.55
C LYS A 13 -8.91 15.45 -1.40
N THR A 14 -7.99 14.48 -1.27
CA THR A 14 -8.05 13.23 -2.05
C THR A 14 -9.08 12.24 -1.51
N GLY A 15 -9.48 12.39 -0.25
CA GLY A 15 -10.33 11.41 0.42
C GLY A 15 -9.62 10.09 0.70
N LYS A 16 -8.33 9.99 0.43
CA LYS A 16 -7.52 8.80 0.65
C LYS A 16 -6.64 8.94 1.88
N ARG A 17 -6.15 7.80 2.38
CA ARG A 17 -5.36 7.76 3.61
C ARG A 17 -3.87 8.00 3.35
N PHE A 18 -3.31 7.37 2.32
CA PHE A 18 -1.89 7.45 2.00
C PHE A 18 -1.65 7.75 0.53
N THR A 19 -0.45 8.28 0.26
CA THR A 19 0.04 8.52 -1.08
C THR A 19 1.35 7.76 -1.26
N ALA A 20 1.42 6.94 -2.30
CA ALA A 20 2.64 6.27 -2.73
C ALA A 20 3.24 7.04 -3.91
N ILE A 21 4.51 7.40 -3.78
CA ILE A 21 5.26 8.11 -4.82
C ILE A 21 6.33 7.16 -5.34
N PHE A 22 6.22 6.82 -6.62
CA PHE A 22 7.19 5.96 -7.30
C PHE A 22 8.09 6.83 -8.19
N ARG A 23 9.40 6.68 -8.00
CA ARG A 23 10.42 7.34 -8.83
C ARG A 23 11.24 6.30 -9.56
N ILE A 24 11.78 6.68 -10.71
CA ILE A 24 12.61 5.78 -11.52
C ILE A 24 13.80 5.24 -10.72
N HIS A 25 14.32 6.05 -9.81
CA HIS A 25 15.31 5.68 -8.79
C HIS A 25 15.28 6.74 -7.69
N LYS A 26 15.98 6.50 -6.57
CA LYS A 26 16.02 7.46 -5.47
C LYS A 26 16.57 8.81 -5.98
N GLY A 27 15.80 9.87 -5.74
CA GLY A 27 16.14 11.21 -6.20
C GLY A 27 15.84 11.47 -7.68
N GLY A 28 15.29 10.47 -8.38
CA GLY A 28 14.99 10.58 -9.80
C GLY A 28 13.58 11.07 -10.10
N LYS A 29 13.20 10.98 -11.37
CA LYS A 29 11.91 11.44 -11.87
C LYS A 29 10.77 10.61 -11.27
N VAL A 30 9.67 11.29 -10.90
CA VAL A 30 8.41 10.61 -10.48
C VAL A 30 7.79 9.98 -11.71
N ILE A 31 7.51 8.68 -11.62
CA ILE A 31 6.86 7.91 -12.69
C ILE A 31 5.41 7.58 -12.40
N LYS A 32 5.01 7.60 -11.13
CA LYS A 32 3.63 7.32 -10.72
C LYS A 32 3.38 7.86 -9.32
N ILE A 33 2.19 8.44 -9.13
CA ILE A 33 1.67 8.80 -7.81
C ILE A 33 0.34 8.09 -7.66
N THR A 34 0.18 7.32 -6.57
CA THR A 34 -1.03 6.56 -6.31
C THR A 34 -1.53 6.87 -4.91
N HIS A 35 -2.76 7.36 -4.81
CA HIS A 35 -3.43 7.53 -3.52
C HIS A 35 -4.17 6.25 -3.19
N PHE A 36 -4.06 5.78 -1.95
CA PHE A 36 -4.68 4.51 -1.57
C PHE A 36 -5.19 4.52 -0.13
N GLY A 37 -6.08 3.58 0.16
CA GLY A 37 -6.71 3.46 1.47
C GLY A 37 -7.87 4.44 1.64
N GLN A 38 -8.89 4.03 2.39
CA GLN A 38 -10.01 4.89 2.73
C GLN A 38 -9.65 5.74 3.93
N ARG A 39 -9.88 7.05 3.83
CA ARG A 39 -9.66 7.96 4.95
C ARG A 39 -10.73 7.73 6.01
N ASN A 40 -10.32 7.56 7.27
CA ASN A 40 -11.22 7.31 8.39
C ASN A 40 -12.20 6.14 8.13
N PRO A 41 -11.69 4.93 7.80
CA PRO A 41 -12.58 3.80 7.58
C PRO A 41 -13.30 3.44 8.88
N LYS A 42 -14.59 3.10 8.81
CA LYS A 42 -15.41 2.78 9.98
C LYS A 42 -14.82 1.63 10.79
N GLN A 43 -14.36 0.57 10.13
CA GLN A 43 -13.85 -0.63 10.79
C GLN A 43 -12.33 -0.67 10.86
N GLY A 44 -11.65 0.24 10.18
CA GLY A 44 -10.21 0.24 10.08
C GLY A 44 -9.66 -0.85 9.16
N THR A 45 -8.33 -0.94 9.13
CA THR A 45 -7.61 -1.96 8.37
C THR A 45 -6.79 -2.80 9.34
N TYR A 46 -6.08 -3.81 8.83
CA TYR A 46 -5.29 -4.69 9.70
C TYR A 46 -4.25 -3.92 10.53
N ILE A 47 -3.64 -2.87 9.97
CA ILE A 47 -2.67 -2.07 10.74
C ILE A 47 -3.35 -1.29 11.88
N ASP A 48 -4.68 -1.14 11.85
CA ASP A 48 -5.44 -0.45 12.90
C ASP A 48 -5.94 -1.40 13.99
N HIS A 49 -6.49 -2.56 13.61
CA HIS A 49 -7.17 -3.46 14.56
C HIS A 49 -6.47 -4.79 14.81
N GLY A 50 -5.57 -5.23 13.92
CA GLY A 50 -4.85 -6.49 14.09
C GLY A 50 -5.71 -7.75 14.02
N ASP A 51 -6.92 -7.66 13.45
CA ASP A 51 -7.84 -8.80 13.36
C ASP A 51 -7.52 -9.65 12.13
N LYS A 52 -6.91 -10.81 12.36
CA LYS A 52 -6.49 -11.71 11.28
C LYS A 52 -7.64 -12.25 10.45
N LYS A 53 -8.80 -12.48 11.07
CA LYS A 53 -9.98 -12.96 10.33
C LYS A 53 -10.46 -11.92 9.33
N LYS A 54 -10.51 -10.67 9.75
CA LYS A 54 -10.89 -9.56 8.87
C LYS A 54 -9.86 -9.38 7.76
N ARG A 55 -8.57 -9.49 8.09
CA ARG A 55 -7.49 -9.43 7.11
C ARG A 55 -7.65 -10.51 6.05
N ASP A 56 -7.83 -11.75 6.48
CA ASP A 56 -7.92 -12.89 5.55
C ASP A 56 -9.17 -12.77 4.68
N ALA A 57 -10.29 -12.29 5.23
CA ALA A 57 -11.51 -12.03 4.48
C ALA A 57 -11.29 -10.92 3.44
N TYR A 58 -10.62 -9.84 3.80
CA TYR A 58 -10.29 -8.77 2.87
C TYR A 58 -9.43 -9.30 1.72
N ARG A 59 -8.38 -10.05 2.05
CA ARG A 59 -7.47 -10.61 1.05
C ARG A 59 -8.19 -11.55 0.08
N ALA A 60 -9.11 -12.37 0.60
CA ALA A 60 -9.89 -13.27 -0.24
C ALA A 60 -10.77 -12.49 -1.23
N ARG A 61 -11.44 -11.42 -0.77
CA ARG A 61 -12.30 -10.60 -1.62
C ARG A 61 -11.52 -9.81 -2.66
N HIS A 62 -10.31 -9.38 -2.33
CA HIS A 62 -9.52 -8.48 -3.17
C HIS A 62 -8.36 -9.16 -3.89
N LYS A 63 -8.27 -10.49 -3.80
CA LYS A 63 -7.20 -11.24 -4.46
C LYS A 63 -7.14 -10.97 -5.97
N LYS A 64 -8.27 -10.78 -6.60
CA LYS A 64 -8.33 -10.45 -8.04
C LYS A 64 -7.65 -9.14 -8.40
N ASP A 65 -7.51 -8.22 -7.44
CA ASP A 65 -6.83 -6.95 -7.69
C ASP A 65 -5.36 -7.17 -8.02
N LEU A 66 -4.81 -8.33 -7.65
CA LEU A 66 -3.42 -8.69 -7.93
C LEU A 66 -3.23 -9.19 -9.38
N ASP A 67 -4.31 -9.48 -10.09
CA ASP A 67 -4.24 -9.97 -11.47
C ASP A 67 -3.71 -8.92 -12.44
N THR A 68 -3.75 -7.64 -12.07
CA THR A 68 -3.16 -6.56 -12.86
C THR A 68 -1.65 -6.68 -12.95
N LYS A 69 -1.01 -7.36 -12.00
CA LYS A 69 0.45 -7.52 -11.87
C LYS A 69 1.18 -6.17 -11.87
N ASP A 70 0.53 -5.14 -11.37
CA ASP A 70 1.08 -3.78 -11.30
C ASP A 70 1.14 -3.30 -9.86
N PHE A 71 2.33 -3.40 -9.26
CA PHE A 71 2.54 -3.01 -7.86
C PHE A 71 2.35 -1.50 -7.60
N LYS A 72 2.20 -0.70 -8.66
CA LYS A 72 1.97 0.75 -8.52
C LYS A 72 0.50 1.09 -8.33
N ARG A 73 -0.39 0.11 -8.38
CA ARG A 73 -1.84 0.32 -8.25
C ARG A 73 -2.29 0.32 -6.78
N ALA A 74 -3.37 1.06 -6.52
CA ALA A 74 -3.95 1.18 -5.18
C ALA A 74 -4.33 -0.18 -4.59
N GLY A 75 -4.84 -1.10 -5.40
CA GLY A 75 -5.22 -2.43 -4.95
C GLY A 75 -4.05 -3.21 -4.35
N TYR A 76 -2.89 -3.17 -5.01
CA TYR A 76 -1.67 -3.79 -4.49
C TYR A 76 -1.22 -3.15 -3.19
N LEU A 77 -1.19 -1.82 -3.16
CA LEU A 77 -0.72 -1.07 -2.00
C LEU A 77 -1.60 -1.34 -0.77
N SER A 78 -2.92 -1.32 -0.95
CA SER A 78 -3.84 -1.61 0.15
C SER A 78 -3.71 -3.06 0.62
N TYR A 79 -3.64 -4.01 -0.29
CA TYR A 79 -3.56 -5.43 0.01
C TYR A 79 -2.35 -5.79 0.87
N PHE A 80 -1.18 -5.26 0.50
CA PHE A 80 0.07 -5.64 1.16
C PHE A 80 0.51 -4.67 2.27
N ILE A 81 0.05 -3.43 2.25
CA ILE A 81 0.48 -2.43 3.24
C ILE A 81 -0.55 -2.27 4.35
N LEU A 82 -1.81 -2.01 3.99
CA LEU A 82 -2.88 -1.84 4.98
C LEU A 82 -3.36 -3.17 5.55
N TRP A 83 -3.32 -4.22 4.74
CA TRP A 83 -3.77 -5.58 5.07
C TRP A 83 -2.61 -6.58 4.94
N GLY A 84 -1.40 -6.13 5.24
CA GLY A 84 -0.21 -6.94 5.13
C GLY A 84 -0.04 -7.93 6.29
N ASP A 85 1.15 -8.49 6.42
CA ASP A 85 1.42 -9.53 7.42
C ASP A 85 1.63 -8.95 8.82
N SER A 86 1.93 -7.65 8.93
CA SER A 86 2.20 -6.98 10.19
C SER A 86 1.16 -5.90 10.46
N THR A 87 0.98 -5.56 11.73
CA THR A 87 0.22 -4.38 12.13
C THR A 87 1.05 -3.11 12.06
N SER A 88 2.35 -3.23 11.80
CA SER A 88 3.25 -2.09 11.64
C SER A 88 3.24 -1.62 10.18
N LEU A 89 2.81 -0.37 9.98
CA LEU A 89 2.85 0.26 8.64
C LEU A 89 4.26 0.23 8.06
N LYS A 90 5.23 0.62 8.87
CA LYS A 90 6.65 0.64 8.46
C LYS A 90 7.12 -0.73 8.03
N GLN A 91 6.82 -1.77 8.80
CA GLN A 91 7.22 -3.14 8.48
C GLN A 91 6.58 -3.61 7.17
N ASN A 92 5.30 -3.30 6.96
CA ASN A 92 4.61 -3.69 5.73
C ASN A 92 5.19 -2.98 4.50
N ILE A 93 5.60 -1.72 4.66
CA ILE A 93 6.27 -0.99 3.57
C ILE A 93 7.62 -1.63 3.25
N GLU A 94 8.40 -1.99 4.27
CA GLU A 94 9.68 -2.68 4.08
C GLU A 94 9.48 -4.02 3.37
N ASN A 95 8.47 -4.79 3.78
CA ASN A 95 8.14 -6.07 3.15
C ASN A 95 7.73 -5.88 1.68
N TYR A 96 6.98 -4.82 1.40
CA TYR A 96 6.55 -4.47 0.05
C TYR A 96 7.74 -4.17 -0.86
N LYS A 97 8.69 -3.39 -0.34
CA LYS A 97 9.90 -3.05 -1.08
C LYS A 97 10.73 -4.29 -1.40
N LYS A 98 10.87 -5.21 -0.43
CA LYS A 98 11.57 -6.47 -0.65
C LYS A 98 10.89 -7.33 -1.70
N LYS A 99 9.57 -7.45 -1.60
CA LYS A 99 8.78 -8.30 -2.49
C LYS A 99 8.88 -7.86 -3.94
N PHE A 100 8.89 -6.56 -4.19
CA PHE A 100 8.85 -6.00 -5.55
C PHE A 100 10.19 -5.36 -5.97
N ASN A 101 11.25 -5.60 -5.20
CA ASN A 101 12.58 -5.08 -5.47
C ASN A 101 12.57 -3.55 -5.61
N LEU A 102 11.99 -2.89 -4.63
CA LEU A 102 11.89 -1.43 -4.57
C LEU A 102 12.90 -0.87 -3.57
N ASP A 103 13.29 0.36 -3.81
CA ASP A 103 14.23 1.07 -2.96
C ASP A 103 13.51 2.07 -2.04
#